data_0f22a9dbca35c6e3ed03bd7e1bafdf76
#
_entry.id   0f22a9dbca35c6e3ed03bd7e1bafdf76
#
_cell.length_a   1.000
_cell.length_b   1.000
_cell.length_c   1.000
_cell.angle_alpha   90.00
_cell.angle_beta   90.00
_cell.angle_gamma   90.00
#
_symmetry.space_group_name_H-M   'P 1'
#
loop_
_entity.id
_entity.type
_entity.pdbx_description
1 polymer ?
#
loop_
_entity_poly.entity_id
_entity_poly.type
_entity_poly.pdbx_seq_one_letter_code
_entity_poly.pdbx_strand_id
1 'polypeptide(L)'
;MVESEKLLQKKIKRLAIKKGVKLISSDSIYLSSDTKFGKNVLIEPYVVIGKGVKIGNNVKILSFSYIEKTKIGNNVTIGPFARLRPDTVLEDNSKIGNFVEIKKSRVGKNSKVNHLSYIGDSILGKNVNVGAGTITCNYDGKNKYKTKILDNAFIGSNSSLVAPVKIGKNTVIGAGSTITKDVKDNTLALSRISQREFKKRKK
;
A
#
# COMPACT_ATOMS: atom_id res chain seq x y z
N MET A 1 23.23 2.84 -26.45
CA MET A 1 22.31 3.07 -25.30
C MET A 1 21.90 1.77 -24.58
N VAL A 2 21.40 0.76 -25.28
CA VAL A 2 20.92 -0.49 -24.65
C VAL A 2 22.01 -1.27 -23.93
N GLU A 3 23.21 -1.31 -24.47
CA GLU A 3 24.35 -2.06 -23.89
C GLU A 3 24.90 -1.41 -22.62
N SER A 4 24.95 -0.09 -22.56
CA SER A 4 25.35 0.66 -21.37
C SER A 4 24.37 0.48 -20.20
N GLU A 5 23.06 0.41 -20.48
CA GLU A 5 22.03 0.15 -19.46
C GLU A 5 22.13 -1.27 -18.88
N LYS A 6 22.36 -2.28 -19.72
CA LYS A 6 22.59 -3.67 -19.26
C LYS A 6 23.81 -3.79 -18.35
N LEU A 7 24.90 -3.12 -18.70
CA LEU A 7 26.12 -3.10 -17.87
C LEU A 7 25.88 -2.41 -16.54
N LEU A 8 25.16 -1.28 -16.55
CA LEU A 8 24.78 -0.54 -15.37
C LEU A 8 23.92 -1.42 -14.43
N GLN A 9 22.87 -2.09 -14.95
CA GLN A 9 22.04 -2.99 -14.18
C GLN A 9 22.82 -4.16 -13.57
N LYS A 10 23.75 -4.77 -14.32
CA LYS A 10 24.66 -5.80 -13.77
C LYS A 10 25.46 -5.28 -12.59
N LYS A 11 26.03 -4.08 -12.70
CA LYS A 11 26.81 -3.44 -11.62
C LYS A 11 25.95 -3.18 -10.38
N ILE A 12 24.76 -2.60 -10.54
CA ILE A 12 23.84 -2.28 -9.44
C ILE A 12 23.40 -3.55 -8.69
N LYS A 13 22.97 -4.58 -9.45
CA LYS A 13 22.54 -5.85 -8.88
C LYS A 13 23.66 -6.58 -8.14
N ARG A 14 24.87 -6.58 -8.70
CA ARG A 14 26.06 -7.14 -8.03
C ARG A 14 26.36 -6.43 -6.69
N LEU A 15 26.22 -5.10 -6.62
CA LEU A 15 26.40 -4.34 -5.40
C LEU A 15 25.28 -4.63 -4.38
N ALA A 16 24.04 -4.78 -4.81
CA ALA A 16 22.92 -5.16 -3.96
C ALA A 16 23.14 -6.57 -3.35
N ILE A 17 23.53 -7.55 -4.16
CA ILE A 17 23.83 -8.92 -3.72
C ILE A 17 24.98 -8.93 -2.69
N LYS A 18 26.05 -8.15 -2.92
CA LYS A 18 27.14 -8.00 -1.95
C LYS A 18 26.70 -7.43 -0.59
N LYS A 19 25.60 -6.67 -0.57
CA LYS A 19 24.96 -6.16 0.65
C LYS A 19 23.97 -7.14 1.28
N GLY A 20 23.86 -8.36 0.76
CA GLY A 20 22.96 -9.40 1.28
C GLY A 20 21.52 -9.32 0.74
N VAL A 21 21.27 -8.60 -0.36
CA VAL A 21 19.98 -8.63 -1.04
C VAL A 21 19.86 -9.91 -1.87
N LYS A 22 18.78 -10.64 -1.68
CA LYS A 22 18.45 -11.83 -2.47
C LYS A 22 17.55 -11.43 -3.65
N LEU A 23 18.05 -11.59 -4.87
CA LEU A 23 17.34 -11.33 -6.12
C LEU A 23 16.96 -12.67 -6.75
N ILE A 24 15.68 -12.96 -6.91
CA ILE A 24 15.18 -14.15 -7.59
C ILE A 24 15.03 -13.82 -9.08
N SER A 25 15.67 -14.58 -9.97
CA SER A 25 15.70 -14.28 -11.41
C SER A 25 16.13 -12.84 -11.70
N SER A 26 17.34 -12.50 -11.30
CA SER A 26 17.85 -11.12 -11.30
C SER A 26 17.69 -10.39 -12.64
N ASP A 27 17.67 -11.10 -13.77
CA ASP A 27 17.57 -10.50 -15.09
C ASP A 27 16.22 -9.82 -15.35
N SER A 28 15.16 -10.27 -14.68
CA SER A 28 13.81 -9.69 -14.77
C SER A 28 13.57 -8.53 -13.78
N ILE A 29 14.54 -8.19 -12.93
CA ILE A 29 14.42 -7.14 -11.93
C ILE A 29 15.11 -5.87 -12.42
N TYR A 30 14.50 -4.71 -12.21
CA TYR A 30 15.13 -3.41 -12.44
C TYR A 30 15.37 -2.68 -11.11
N LEU A 31 16.59 -2.17 -10.92
CA LEU A 31 16.99 -1.41 -9.73
C LEU A 31 17.56 -0.05 -10.11
N SER A 32 17.07 1.01 -9.48
CA SER A 32 17.72 2.31 -9.57
C SER A 32 19.03 2.36 -8.79
N SER A 33 20.03 3.06 -9.30
CA SER A 33 21.37 3.16 -8.72
C SER A 33 21.39 3.84 -7.34
N ASP A 34 20.39 4.65 -7.02
CA ASP A 34 20.26 5.38 -5.75
C ASP A 34 19.49 4.59 -4.67
N THR A 35 19.05 3.37 -4.99
CA THR A 35 18.31 2.52 -4.03
C THR A 35 19.17 2.18 -2.81
N LYS A 36 18.61 2.41 -1.61
CA LYS A 36 19.26 2.05 -0.36
C LYS A 36 18.62 0.79 0.22
N PHE A 37 19.45 -0.20 0.53
CA PHE A 37 18.98 -1.49 1.06
C PHE A 37 19.46 -1.70 2.49
N GLY A 38 18.57 -2.22 3.34
CA GLY A 38 18.88 -2.86 4.61
C GLY A 38 19.35 -4.32 4.41
N LYS A 39 19.38 -5.08 5.50
CA LYS A 39 19.75 -6.49 5.51
C LYS A 39 18.56 -7.40 5.22
N ASN A 40 18.80 -8.62 4.70
CA ASN A 40 17.76 -9.64 4.46
C ASN A 40 16.60 -9.15 3.57
N VAL A 41 16.90 -8.44 2.51
CA VAL A 41 15.88 -8.02 1.54
C VAL A 41 15.74 -9.09 0.47
N LEU A 42 14.52 -9.55 0.22
CA LEU A 42 14.15 -10.47 -0.86
C LEU A 42 13.38 -9.73 -1.93
N ILE A 43 13.80 -9.84 -3.18
CA ILE A 43 13.12 -9.27 -4.35
C ILE A 43 12.82 -10.37 -5.35
N GLU A 44 11.55 -10.56 -5.66
CA GLU A 44 11.07 -11.55 -6.62
C GLU A 44 11.12 -11.05 -8.07
N PRO A 45 10.88 -11.92 -9.06
CA PRO A 45 10.94 -11.57 -10.48
C PRO A 45 9.99 -10.44 -10.86
N TYR A 46 10.34 -9.69 -11.92
CA TYR A 46 9.54 -8.63 -12.54
C TYR A 46 9.24 -7.46 -11.60
N VAL A 47 10.07 -7.24 -10.59
CA VAL A 47 9.99 -6.07 -9.72
C VAL A 47 10.78 -4.91 -10.31
N VAL A 48 10.19 -3.73 -10.28
CA VAL A 48 10.83 -2.47 -10.67
C VAL A 48 10.99 -1.57 -9.46
N ILE A 49 12.25 -1.26 -9.11
CA ILE A 49 12.59 -0.27 -8.08
C ILE A 49 13.10 0.99 -8.79
N GLY A 50 12.27 2.01 -8.83
CA GLY A 50 12.59 3.33 -9.37
C GLY A 50 13.45 4.17 -8.43
N LYS A 51 13.64 5.43 -8.79
CA LYS A 51 14.49 6.37 -8.01
C LYS A 51 13.93 6.66 -6.62
N GLY A 52 14.81 7.00 -5.68
CA GLY A 52 14.46 7.53 -4.36
C GLY A 52 13.91 6.52 -3.38
N VAL A 53 14.15 5.22 -3.57
CA VAL A 53 13.64 4.16 -2.69
C VAL A 53 14.64 3.82 -1.59
N LYS A 54 14.13 3.77 -0.34
CA LYS A 54 14.88 3.33 0.85
C LYS A 54 14.16 2.13 1.46
N ILE A 55 14.86 1.02 1.62
CA ILE A 55 14.33 -0.26 2.08
C ILE A 55 15.01 -0.66 3.38
N GLY A 56 14.23 -0.97 4.40
CA GLY A 56 14.70 -1.45 5.70
C GLY A 56 15.13 -2.92 5.68
N ASN A 57 15.22 -3.52 6.86
CA ASN A 57 15.64 -4.90 7.02
C ASN A 57 14.48 -5.89 6.90
N ASN A 58 14.77 -7.13 6.49
CA ASN A 58 13.80 -8.24 6.41
C ASN A 58 12.59 -7.92 5.53
N VAL A 59 12.77 -7.16 4.46
CA VAL A 59 11.69 -6.76 3.54
C VAL A 59 11.55 -7.79 2.43
N LYS A 60 10.29 -8.12 2.10
CA LYS A 60 9.95 -8.97 0.96
C LYS A 60 9.18 -8.16 -0.08
N ILE A 61 9.68 -8.12 -1.31
CA ILE A 61 9.02 -7.47 -2.44
C ILE A 61 8.69 -8.55 -3.46
N LEU A 62 7.39 -8.80 -3.59
CA LEU A 62 6.86 -9.88 -4.41
C LEU A 62 6.67 -9.42 -5.86
N SER A 63 6.56 -10.39 -6.75
CA SER A 63 6.58 -10.21 -8.20
C SER A 63 5.61 -9.15 -8.71
N PHE A 64 5.98 -8.52 -9.84
CA PHE A 64 5.20 -7.52 -10.56
C PHE A 64 4.89 -6.25 -9.77
N SER A 65 5.68 -5.93 -8.75
CA SER A 65 5.51 -4.69 -7.98
C SER A 65 6.36 -3.56 -8.55
N TYR A 66 5.80 -2.34 -8.55
CA TYR A 66 6.48 -1.12 -8.98
C TYR A 66 6.59 -0.11 -7.83
N ILE A 67 7.80 0.32 -7.50
CA ILE A 67 8.07 1.16 -6.33
C ILE A 67 8.96 2.33 -6.72
N GLU A 68 8.56 3.55 -6.36
CA GLU A 68 9.37 4.76 -6.57
C GLU A 68 9.22 5.76 -5.43
N LYS A 69 10.28 6.53 -5.13
CA LYS A 69 10.30 7.60 -4.11
C LYS A 69 9.60 7.21 -2.81
N THR A 70 9.87 6.02 -2.31
CA THR A 70 9.18 5.39 -1.17
C THR A 70 10.17 5.07 -0.05
N LYS A 71 9.74 5.26 1.21
CA LYS A 71 10.46 4.79 2.40
C LYS A 71 9.76 3.56 2.97
N ILE A 72 10.50 2.47 3.11
CA ILE A 72 10.01 1.17 3.58
C ILE A 72 10.75 0.81 4.85
N GLY A 73 10.01 0.59 5.94
CA GLY A 73 10.51 0.16 7.23
C GLY A 73 10.98 -1.29 7.25
N ASN A 74 11.12 -1.85 8.45
CA ASN A 74 11.59 -3.22 8.63
C ASN A 74 10.42 -4.23 8.62
N ASN A 75 10.72 -5.48 8.25
CA ASN A 75 9.75 -6.59 8.25
C ASN A 75 8.50 -6.32 7.40
N VAL A 76 8.63 -5.54 6.34
CA VAL A 76 7.51 -5.18 5.44
C VAL A 76 7.38 -6.20 4.33
N THR A 77 6.16 -6.54 3.96
CA THR A 77 5.85 -7.35 2.77
C THR A 77 5.06 -6.51 1.78
N ILE A 78 5.47 -6.53 0.49
CA ILE A 78 4.87 -5.74 -0.58
C ILE A 78 4.55 -6.66 -1.75
N GLY A 79 3.34 -6.56 -2.26
CA GLY A 79 2.90 -7.26 -3.46
C GLY A 79 2.23 -8.62 -3.20
N PRO A 80 2.09 -9.45 -4.26
CA PRO A 80 2.47 -9.12 -5.64
C PRO A 80 1.57 -8.03 -6.27
N PHE A 81 1.96 -7.51 -7.45
CA PHE A 81 1.19 -6.48 -8.18
C PHE A 81 0.88 -5.23 -7.36
N ALA A 82 1.78 -4.80 -6.49
CA ALA A 82 1.63 -3.56 -5.72
C ALA A 82 2.27 -2.38 -6.43
N ARG A 83 1.65 -1.20 -6.34
CA ARG A 83 2.22 0.04 -6.84
C ARG A 83 2.42 1.05 -5.71
N LEU A 84 3.67 1.37 -5.40
CA LEU A 84 4.01 2.40 -4.44
C LEU A 84 4.54 3.64 -5.17
N ARG A 85 3.78 4.72 -5.05
CA ARG A 85 4.05 5.99 -5.73
C ARG A 85 4.79 6.96 -4.81
N PRO A 86 5.28 8.09 -5.36
CA PRO A 86 6.03 9.08 -4.61
C PRO A 86 5.39 9.49 -3.28
N ASP A 87 6.25 9.78 -2.31
CA ASP A 87 5.91 10.23 -0.96
C ASP A 87 5.15 9.18 -0.12
N THR A 88 5.30 7.92 -0.46
CA THR A 88 4.79 6.80 0.35
C THR A 88 5.78 6.45 1.46
N VAL A 89 5.25 6.23 2.66
CA VAL A 89 6.01 5.74 3.82
C VAL A 89 5.30 4.52 4.38
N LEU A 90 6.00 3.39 4.42
CA LEU A 90 5.55 2.17 5.07
C LEU A 90 6.34 1.98 6.36
N GLU A 91 5.65 1.93 7.49
CA GLU A 91 6.29 1.66 8.79
C GLU A 91 6.51 0.16 9.01
N ASP A 92 7.24 -0.17 10.08
CA ASP A 92 7.65 -1.54 10.39
C ASP A 92 6.45 -2.50 10.50
N ASN A 93 6.63 -3.71 10.02
CA ASN A 93 5.66 -4.80 10.03
C ASN A 93 4.37 -4.50 9.23
N SER A 94 4.35 -3.45 8.42
CA SER A 94 3.19 -3.19 7.56
C SER A 94 3.14 -4.19 6.40
N LYS A 95 1.93 -4.43 5.87
CA LYS A 95 1.73 -5.33 4.75
C LYS A 95 0.89 -4.67 3.67
N ILE A 96 1.42 -4.65 2.45
CA ILE A 96 0.75 -4.18 1.25
C ILE A 96 0.60 -5.38 0.33
N GLY A 97 -0.63 -5.76 0.02
CA GLY A 97 -0.89 -6.94 -0.78
C GLY A 97 -1.13 -6.64 -2.26
N ASN A 98 -1.85 -7.56 -2.91
CA ASN A 98 -2.01 -7.55 -4.36
C ASN A 98 -3.02 -6.49 -4.85
N PHE A 99 -2.68 -5.89 -6.00
CA PHE A 99 -3.48 -4.86 -6.65
C PHE A 99 -3.79 -3.67 -5.72
N VAL A 100 -2.81 -3.31 -4.91
CA VAL A 100 -2.89 -2.15 -4.01
C VAL A 100 -2.02 -1.03 -4.57
N GLU A 101 -2.61 0.15 -4.71
CA GLU A 101 -1.86 1.37 -5.03
C GLU A 101 -1.83 2.30 -3.82
N ILE A 102 -0.62 2.77 -3.47
CA ILE A 102 -0.42 3.75 -2.39
C ILE A 102 0.32 4.97 -2.94
N LYS A 103 -0.19 6.15 -2.66
CA LYS A 103 0.36 7.43 -3.12
C LYS A 103 0.32 8.47 -2.03
N LYS A 104 1.46 9.15 -1.78
CA LYS A 104 1.54 10.29 -0.84
C LYS A 104 0.86 9.99 0.49
N SER A 105 1.16 8.80 1.04
CA SER A 105 0.47 8.26 2.20
C SER A 105 1.44 7.58 3.15
N ARG A 106 1.06 7.56 4.43
CA ARG A 106 1.78 6.83 5.47
C ARG A 106 0.95 5.65 5.95
N VAL A 107 1.52 4.47 5.93
CA VAL A 107 0.92 3.25 6.51
C VAL A 107 1.67 2.95 7.79
N GLY A 108 0.98 3.06 8.92
CA GLY A 108 1.56 2.88 10.25
C GLY A 108 1.94 1.45 10.58
N LYS A 109 2.65 1.29 11.70
CA LYS A 109 3.21 0.01 12.16
C LYS A 109 2.11 -1.06 12.29
N ASN A 110 2.42 -2.28 11.85
CA ASN A 110 1.53 -3.45 11.85
C ASN A 110 0.24 -3.29 11.03
N SER A 111 0.09 -2.22 10.26
CA SER A 111 -1.13 -1.99 9.48
C SER A 111 -1.10 -2.75 8.16
N LYS A 112 -2.28 -3.11 7.68
CA LYS A 112 -2.45 -4.01 6.52
C LYS A 112 -3.40 -3.40 5.51
N VAL A 113 -2.97 -3.37 4.24
CA VAL A 113 -3.78 -3.05 3.06
C VAL A 113 -3.56 -4.20 2.08
N ASN A 114 -4.41 -5.20 2.12
CA ASN A 114 -4.06 -6.50 1.53
C ASN A 114 -4.54 -6.70 0.09
N HIS A 115 -5.63 -6.04 -0.35
CA HIS A 115 -6.26 -6.40 -1.63
C HIS A 115 -6.97 -5.23 -2.30
N LEU A 116 -6.77 -5.05 -3.61
CA LEU A 116 -7.65 -4.28 -4.50
C LEU A 116 -7.99 -2.86 -4.00
N SER A 117 -7.06 -2.15 -3.39
CA SER A 117 -7.35 -0.89 -2.70
C SER A 117 -6.51 0.27 -3.24
N TYR A 118 -7.10 1.47 -3.23
CA TYR A 118 -6.39 2.72 -3.49
C TYR A 118 -6.31 3.57 -2.23
N ILE A 119 -5.09 3.86 -1.80
CA ILE A 119 -4.80 4.70 -0.61
C ILE A 119 -3.98 5.91 -1.06
N GLY A 120 -4.66 7.03 -1.25
CA GLY A 120 -4.07 8.30 -1.69
C GLY A 120 -4.21 9.40 -0.64
N ASP A 121 -3.17 10.25 -0.49
CA ASP A 121 -3.13 11.41 0.41
C ASP A 121 -3.62 11.08 1.84
N SER A 122 -3.19 9.95 2.40
CA SER A 122 -3.75 9.37 3.62
C SER A 122 -2.72 9.11 4.71
N ILE A 123 -3.18 9.12 5.96
CA ILE A 123 -2.38 8.73 7.12
C ILE A 123 -3.13 7.62 7.85
N LEU A 124 -2.56 6.42 7.85
CA LEU A 124 -3.02 5.28 8.62
C LEU A 124 -2.17 5.14 9.88
N GLY A 125 -2.83 5.03 11.02
CA GLY A 125 -2.22 4.76 12.31
C GLY A 125 -1.66 3.34 12.42
N LYS A 126 -1.42 2.89 13.65
CA LYS A 126 -0.93 1.54 13.95
C LYS A 126 -2.07 0.52 13.96
N ASN A 127 -1.76 -0.72 13.60
CA ASN A 127 -2.69 -1.85 13.65
C ASN A 127 -4.00 -1.62 12.85
N VAL A 128 -3.99 -0.77 11.84
CA VAL A 128 -5.16 -0.55 10.97
C VAL A 128 -5.29 -1.71 10.00
N ASN A 129 -6.50 -2.22 9.85
CA ASN A 129 -6.82 -3.18 8.81
C ASN A 129 -7.74 -2.57 7.76
N VAL A 130 -7.28 -2.55 6.51
CA VAL A 130 -8.06 -2.06 5.38
C VAL A 130 -8.59 -3.24 4.57
N GLY A 131 -9.92 -3.35 4.50
CA GLY A 131 -10.63 -4.38 3.74
C GLY A 131 -10.45 -4.21 2.23
N ALA A 132 -10.63 -5.30 1.50
CA ALA A 132 -10.51 -5.34 0.05
C ALA A 132 -11.43 -4.34 -0.64
N GLY A 133 -10.97 -3.71 -1.72
CA GLY A 133 -11.77 -2.76 -2.50
C GLY A 133 -11.99 -1.40 -1.82
N THR A 134 -11.27 -1.09 -0.75
CA THR A 134 -11.37 0.23 -0.10
C THR A 134 -10.71 1.31 -0.92
N ILE A 135 -11.39 2.44 -1.06
CA ILE A 135 -10.92 3.63 -1.80
C ILE A 135 -10.90 4.84 -0.87
N THR A 136 -9.78 5.55 -0.79
CA THR A 136 -9.75 6.91 -0.27
C THR A 136 -10.05 7.88 -1.41
N CYS A 137 -11.25 8.47 -1.40
CA CYS A 137 -11.69 9.42 -2.42
C CYS A 137 -11.09 10.79 -2.12
N ASN A 138 -9.83 10.98 -2.50
CA ASN A 138 -9.00 12.12 -2.11
C ASN A 138 -9.06 13.31 -3.07
N TYR A 139 -9.83 13.26 -4.15
CA TYR A 139 -9.86 14.28 -5.21
C TYR A 139 -11.30 14.63 -5.58
N ASP A 140 -11.64 15.92 -5.58
CA ASP A 140 -12.97 16.45 -5.89
C ASP A 140 -13.13 16.99 -7.32
N GLY A 141 -12.12 16.78 -8.18
CA GLY A 141 -12.05 17.36 -9.52
C GLY A 141 -11.15 18.59 -9.60
N LYS A 142 -10.88 19.26 -8.48
CA LYS A 142 -10.02 20.46 -8.35
C LYS A 142 -8.90 20.27 -7.35
N ASN A 143 -9.24 19.89 -6.11
CA ASN A 143 -8.37 19.84 -4.95
C ASN A 143 -8.19 18.41 -4.44
N LYS A 144 -7.13 18.20 -3.67
CA LYS A 144 -6.86 16.94 -2.98
C LYS A 144 -6.95 17.13 -1.49
N TYR A 145 -7.64 16.21 -0.83
CA TYR A 145 -7.90 16.23 0.59
C TYR A 145 -7.33 14.99 1.27
N LYS A 146 -7.15 15.07 2.58
CA LYS A 146 -6.52 14.01 3.37
C LYS A 146 -7.55 13.13 4.07
N THR A 147 -7.31 11.83 4.06
CA THR A 147 -7.97 10.85 4.92
C THR A 147 -7.06 10.53 6.11
N LYS A 148 -7.61 10.54 7.33
CA LYS A 148 -6.89 10.11 8.54
C LYS A 148 -7.62 8.90 9.14
N ILE A 149 -6.93 7.78 9.26
CA ILE A 149 -7.44 6.56 9.89
C ILE A 149 -6.58 6.33 11.12
N LEU A 150 -7.18 6.42 12.31
CA LEU A 150 -6.44 6.30 13.57
C LEU A 150 -6.20 4.85 13.96
N ASP A 151 -5.45 4.66 15.06
CA ASP A 151 -4.95 3.36 15.49
C ASP A 151 -6.08 2.34 15.72
N ASN A 152 -5.82 1.07 15.41
CA ASN A 152 -6.71 -0.07 15.59
C ASN A 152 -8.04 0.01 14.83
N ALA A 153 -8.17 0.90 13.85
CA ALA A 153 -9.39 0.97 13.04
C ALA A 153 -9.46 -0.22 12.06
N PHE A 154 -10.67 -0.72 11.88
CA PHE A 154 -11.00 -1.75 10.90
C PHE A 154 -11.91 -1.16 9.83
N ILE A 155 -11.43 -1.11 8.59
CA ILE A 155 -12.22 -0.64 7.44
C ILE A 155 -12.77 -1.87 6.71
N GLY A 156 -14.09 -2.00 6.67
CA GLY A 156 -14.76 -3.08 5.97
C GLY A 156 -14.55 -3.01 4.46
N SER A 157 -14.62 -4.15 3.80
CA SER A 157 -14.42 -4.26 2.34
C SER A 157 -15.37 -3.37 1.54
N ASN A 158 -14.94 -2.92 0.36
CA ASN A 158 -15.70 -2.05 -0.55
C ASN A 158 -16.21 -0.75 0.10
N SER A 159 -15.42 -0.20 1.03
CA SER A 159 -15.73 1.09 1.63
C SER A 159 -15.11 2.24 0.84
N SER A 160 -15.86 3.33 0.69
CA SER A 160 -15.38 4.60 0.13
C SER A 160 -15.23 5.63 1.24
N LEU A 161 -14.01 6.13 1.45
CA LEU A 161 -13.71 7.17 2.44
C LEU A 161 -13.56 8.51 1.71
N VAL A 162 -14.58 9.35 1.75
CA VAL A 162 -14.62 10.62 1.03
C VAL A 162 -13.89 11.69 1.85
N ALA A 163 -12.71 12.06 1.37
CA ALA A 163 -11.88 13.07 2.04
C ALA A 163 -12.42 14.50 1.84
N PRO A 164 -12.22 15.42 2.83
CA PRO A 164 -11.49 15.19 4.06
C PRO A 164 -12.29 14.39 5.08
N VAL A 165 -11.72 13.36 5.67
CA VAL A 165 -12.41 12.53 6.66
C VAL A 165 -11.41 11.94 7.68
N LYS A 166 -11.85 11.86 8.94
CA LYS A 166 -11.12 11.22 10.04
C LYS A 166 -11.91 10.03 10.58
N ILE A 167 -11.27 8.86 10.59
CA ILE A 167 -11.80 7.65 11.22
C ILE A 167 -11.13 7.51 12.58
N GLY A 168 -11.92 7.43 13.62
CA GLY A 168 -11.48 7.36 15.02
C GLY A 168 -10.71 6.09 15.37
N LYS A 169 -10.13 6.05 16.57
CA LYS A 169 -9.44 4.87 17.10
C LYS A 169 -10.42 3.75 17.42
N ASN A 170 -9.97 2.50 17.28
CA ASN A 170 -10.77 1.31 17.58
C ASN A 170 -12.14 1.30 16.87
N THR A 171 -12.24 1.94 15.73
CA THR A 171 -13.49 2.11 14.97
C THR A 171 -13.63 1.00 13.95
N VAL A 172 -14.84 0.54 13.76
CA VAL A 172 -15.20 -0.39 12.69
C VAL A 172 -16.05 0.34 11.66
N ILE A 173 -15.61 0.37 10.41
CA ILE A 173 -16.43 0.76 9.28
C ILE A 173 -17.03 -0.50 8.67
N GLY A 174 -18.36 -0.56 8.60
CA GLY A 174 -19.03 -1.72 7.99
C GLY A 174 -18.78 -1.80 6.49
N ALA A 175 -18.64 -3.01 5.97
CA ALA A 175 -18.39 -3.23 4.54
C ALA A 175 -19.46 -2.56 3.65
N GLY A 176 -19.04 -2.07 2.48
CA GLY A 176 -19.92 -1.38 1.53
C GLY A 176 -20.37 0.01 1.95
N SER A 177 -19.72 0.62 2.95
CA SER A 177 -20.10 1.96 3.43
C SER A 177 -19.40 3.07 2.67
N THR A 178 -20.13 4.17 2.41
CA THR A 178 -19.57 5.44 1.94
C THR A 178 -19.54 6.43 3.10
N ILE A 179 -18.34 6.72 3.60
CA ILE A 179 -18.14 7.57 4.77
C ILE A 179 -17.75 8.98 4.31
N THR A 180 -18.60 9.95 4.61
CA THR A 180 -18.48 11.36 4.20
C THR A 180 -18.29 12.33 5.36
N LYS A 181 -18.34 11.84 6.61
CA LYS A 181 -18.18 12.63 7.84
C LYS A 181 -17.23 11.91 8.79
N ASP A 182 -16.59 12.67 9.64
CA ASP A 182 -15.73 12.13 10.70
C ASP A 182 -16.45 11.10 11.57
N VAL A 183 -15.75 10.03 11.90
CA VAL A 183 -16.25 8.94 12.77
C VAL A 183 -15.51 9.00 14.10
N LYS A 184 -16.26 8.98 15.21
CA LYS A 184 -15.72 9.03 16.56
C LYS A 184 -14.98 7.74 16.94
N ASP A 185 -14.13 7.82 17.96
CA ASP A 185 -13.45 6.65 18.51
C ASP A 185 -14.45 5.61 19.05
N ASN A 186 -14.06 4.34 19.05
CA ASN A 186 -14.80 3.21 19.61
C ASN A 186 -16.24 3.05 19.05
N THR A 187 -16.44 3.32 17.77
CA THR A 187 -17.76 3.24 17.13
C THR A 187 -17.80 2.23 15.98
N LEU A 188 -18.99 1.70 15.72
CA LEU A 188 -19.33 1.06 14.45
C LEU A 188 -20.07 2.07 13.58
N ALA A 189 -19.51 2.41 12.43
CA ALA A 189 -20.16 3.28 11.46
C ALA A 189 -20.61 2.50 10.22
N LEU A 190 -21.87 2.69 9.83
CA LEU A 190 -22.49 2.10 8.66
C LEU A 190 -23.12 3.20 7.81
N SER A 191 -22.89 3.15 6.53
CA SER A 191 -23.52 4.06 5.55
C SER A 191 -23.89 3.26 4.30
N ARG A 192 -24.95 2.46 4.45
CA ARG A 192 -25.50 1.61 3.40
C ARG A 192 -26.98 1.37 3.64
N ILE A 193 -27.72 1.10 2.58
CA ILE A 193 -29.15 0.77 2.65
C ILE A 193 -29.33 -0.59 3.32
N SER A 194 -30.40 -0.73 4.15
CA SER A 194 -30.78 -2.03 4.73
C SER A 194 -31.14 -3.03 3.63
N GLN A 195 -30.72 -4.27 3.80
CA GLN A 195 -31.04 -5.35 2.87
C GLN A 195 -32.56 -5.52 2.76
N ARG A 196 -33.03 -5.70 1.54
CA ARG A 196 -34.44 -6.03 1.24
C ARG A 196 -34.47 -7.25 0.35
N GLU A 197 -35.44 -8.11 0.56
CA GLU A 197 -35.64 -9.33 -0.21
C GLU A 197 -36.97 -9.23 -0.98
N PHE A 198 -36.93 -9.66 -2.23
CA PHE A 198 -38.12 -9.70 -3.11
C PHE A 198 -38.26 -11.10 -3.70
N LYS A 199 -39.51 -11.61 -3.78
CA LYS A 199 -39.76 -12.91 -4.40
C LYS A 199 -39.38 -12.86 -5.89
N LYS A 200 -38.50 -13.79 -6.31
CA LYS A 200 -38.14 -13.89 -7.74
C LYS A 200 -39.35 -14.24 -8.57
N ARG A 201 -39.64 -13.43 -9.60
CA ARG A 201 -40.69 -13.78 -10.59
C ARG A 201 -40.24 -15.09 -11.29
N LYS A 202 -41.15 -16.09 -11.32
CA LYS A 202 -40.97 -17.25 -12.20
C LYS A 202 -41.07 -16.78 -13.65
N LYS A 203 -40.12 -17.18 -14.50
CA LYS A 203 -40.27 -17.03 -15.97
C LYS A 203 -41.30 -18.02 -16.48
#